data_b7eb04f5c444ada10e0f80206c41556c
#
_entry.id   b7eb04f5c444ada10e0f80206c41556c
#
_cell.length_a   1.000
_cell.length_b   1.000
_cell.length_c   1.000
_cell.angle_alpha   90.00
_cell.angle_beta   90.00
_cell.angle_gamma   90.00
#
_symmetry.space_group_name_H-M   'P 1'
#
loop_
_entity.id
_entity.type
_entity.pdbx_description
1 polymer ?
#
loop_
_entity_poly.entity_id
_entity_poly.type
_entity_poly.pdbx_seq_one_letter_code
_entity_poly.pdbx_strand_id
1 'polypeptide(L)'
;LDGFKGEFTGDIRNQFMYTALAFPIALDLVPLSAYGGGVVGLPWEGVILTAMALDASGTPTNSDISEAFDDGVTVIASGQVAIKPFGLVGHQNVGGLWSNKTRISLIQDPSNVANFLLKEKFPLLGNPGPILERILERFAPGLLNPVRPANKEDSTWAVFYGFDQYFWQPAGDPKRGIGMFFNFGATDGDANPVKYSYAVGVGGNGVVPGRKSDNFGVGWARTQFSDNFVPLLRQRFNLGLDKEDAVEMFYNAAITQWLRMSLDLQVINTGLQKTLSDDRNSLKGVDTAVVGGVRMYIRF
;
A
#
# COMPACT_ATOMS: atom_id res chain seq x y z
N LEU A 1 3.95 3.58 -14.16
CA LEU A 1 3.18 4.17 -13.04
C LEU A 1 3.17 5.70 -13.02
N ASP A 2 3.74 6.37 -14.03
CA ASP A 2 3.73 7.84 -14.10
C ASP A 2 2.30 8.45 -14.19
N GLY A 3 1.29 7.67 -14.52
CA GLY A 3 -0.11 8.09 -14.55
C GLY A 3 -0.75 8.43 -13.20
N PHE A 4 -0.04 8.18 -12.09
CA PHE A 4 -0.50 8.50 -10.73
C PHE A 4 0.22 9.71 -10.13
N LYS A 5 1.12 10.31 -10.90
CA LYS A 5 1.90 11.46 -10.46
C LYS A 5 1.07 12.72 -10.49
N GLY A 6 0.75 13.23 -9.29
CA GLY A 6 0.10 14.52 -9.10
C GLY A 6 1.07 15.67 -8.87
N GLU A 7 0.53 16.88 -8.76
CA GLU A 7 1.32 18.10 -8.51
C GLU A 7 2.00 18.08 -7.13
N PHE A 8 1.40 17.44 -6.11
CA PHE A 8 1.86 17.47 -4.73
C PHE A 8 2.22 16.09 -4.18
N THR A 9 1.88 15.01 -4.87
CA THR A 9 2.15 13.62 -4.46
C THR A 9 2.39 12.74 -5.67
N GLY A 10 2.91 11.51 -5.46
CA GLY A 10 3.18 10.54 -6.53
C GLY A 10 4.62 10.52 -7.03
N ASP A 11 5.47 11.43 -6.59
CA ASP A 11 6.90 11.44 -6.92
C ASP A 11 7.77 11.17 -5.68
N ILE A 12 8.04 9.91 -5.38
CA ILE A 12 8.87 9.50 -4.24
C ILE A 12 10.30 10.05 -4.26
N ARG A 13 10.78 10.59 -5.39
CA ARG A 13 12.11 11.19 -5.49
C ARG A 13 12.16 12.63 -4.98
N ASN A 14 11.04 13.35 -5.08
CA ASN A 14 11.00 14.79 -4.83
C ASN A 14 9.86 15.21 -3.90
N GLN A 15 8.94 14.33 -3.55
CA GLN A 15 7.77 14.60 -2.72
C GLN A 15 7.78 13.66 -1.50
N PHE A 16 6.63 13.26 -0.97
CA PHE A 16 6.49 12.36 0.17
C PHE A 16 7.25 11.05 -0.01
N MET A 17 7.85 10.55 1.06
CA MET A 17 8.53 9.25 1.11
C MET A 17 7.65 8.16 1.69
N TYR A 18 6.71 8.50 2.56
CA TYR A 18 5.80 7.54 3.13
C TYR A 18 4.83 7.01 2.07
N THR A 19 4.83 5.70 1.87
CA THR A 19 4.16 5.05 0.73
C THR A 19 2.69 5.42 0.60
N ALA A 20 1.94 5.44 1.72
CA ALA A 20 0.52 5.75 1.68
C ALA A 20 0.20 7.23 1.36
N LEU A 21 1.17 8.15 1.52
CA LEU A 21 1.08 9.52 1.04
C LEU A 21 1.48 9.64 -0.43
N ALA A 22 2.43 8.81 -0.87
CA ALA A 22 2.93 8.85 -2.24
C ALA A 22 1.98 8.17 -3.23
N PHE A 23 1.35 7.07 -2.85
CA PHE A 23 0.49 6.27 -3.72
C PHE A 23 -0.76 5.76 -3.00
N PRO A 24 -1.90 5.59 -3.72
CA PRO A 24 -2.99 4.80 -3.18
C PRO A 24 -2.51 3.37 -2.92
N ILE A 25 -2.53 2.93 -1.68
CA ILE A 25 -2.04 1.60 -1.27
C ILE A 25 -2.77 0.44 -1.98
N ALA A 26 -3.98 0.69 -2.49
CA ALA A 26 -4.67 -0.26 -3.37
C ALA A 26 -3.82 -0.75 -4.56
N LEU A 27 -2.79 0.02 -4.95
CA LEU A 27 -1.85 -0.37 -6.01
C LEU A 27 -0.80 -1.41 -5.58
N ASP A 28 -0.71 -1.77 -4.31
CA ASP A 28 0.15 -2.87 -3.85
C ASP A 28 -0.25 -4.24 -4.45
N LEU A 29 -1.43 -4.32 -5.04
CA LEU A 29 -1.85 -5.48 -5.83
C LEU A 29 -1.20 -5.56 -7.22
N VAL A 30 -0.57 -4.48 -7.68
CA VAL A 30 0.15 -4.44 -8.94
C VAL A 30 1.54 -5.06 -8.73
N PRO A 31 1.92 -6.08 -9.50
CA PRO A 31 3.26 -6.65 -9.41
C PRO A 31 4.32 -5.59 -9.70
N LEU A 32 5.42 -5.59 -8.91
CA LEU A 32 6.54 -4.67 -9.09
C LEU A 32 7.24 -4.83 -10.44
N SER A 33 7.21 -6.05 -10.98
CA SER A 33 7.72 -6.40 -12.30
C SER A 33 6.81 -7.47 -12.88
N ALA A 34 6.26 -7.23 -14.06
CA ALA A 34 5.36 -8.16 -14.73
C ALA A 34 5.44 -7.96 -16.24
N TYR A 35 5.25 -9.04 -16.99
CA TYR A 35 4.95 -8.95 -18.42
C TYR A 35 3.54 -8.40 -18.61
N GLY A 36 3.38 -7.62 -19.66
CA GLY A 36 2.05 -7.11 -19.97
C GLY A 36 2.06 -6.07 -21.07
N GLY A 37 0.88 -5.61 -21.38
CA GLY A 37 0.66 -4.59 -22.39
C GLY A 37 -0.59 -3.80 -22.11
N GLY A 38 -0.70 -2.67 -22.79
CA GLY A 38 -1.86 -1.83 -22.62
C GLY A 38 -1.96 -0.75 -23.65
N VAL A 39 -3.00 0.05 -23.51
CA VAL A 39 -3.28 1.19 -24.37
C VAL A 39 -3.47 2.44 -23.54
N VAL A 40 -3.00 3.56 -24.07
CA VAL A 40 -3.26 4.88 -23.52
C VAL A 40 -4.02 5.67 -24.58
N GLY A 41 -5.18 6.17 -24.22
CA GLY A 41 -6.03 7.02 -25.07
C GLY A 41 -5.98 8.46 -24.58
N LEU A 42 -5.89 9.39 -25.53
CA LEU A 42 -5.98 10.85 -25.31
C LEU A 42 -7.18 11.39 -26.10
N PRO A 43 -8.41 11.09 -25.64
CA PRO A 43 -9.62 11.38 -26.44
C PRO A 43 -9.83 12.88 -26.69
N TRP A 44 -9.38 13.73 -25.76
CA TRP A 44 -9.37 15.19 -25.88
C TRP A 44 -8.33 15.78 -24.90
N GLU A 45 -8.07 17.08 -25.07
CA GLU A 45 -7.07 17.78 -24.25
C GLU A 45 -7.37 17.66 -22.75
N GLY A 46 -6.34 17.29 -21.98
CA GLY A 46 -6.43 17.15 -20.52
C GLY A 46 -7.05 15.85 -20.03
N VAL A 47 -7.41 14.91 -20.92
CA VAL A 47 -7.93 13.59 -20.54
C VAL A 47 -6.97 12.48 -20.98
N ILE A 48 -6.61 11.61 -20.01
CA ILE A 48 -5.80 10.43 -20.24
C ILE A 48 -6.61 9.22 -19.78
N LEU A 49 -6.82 8.26 -20.67
CA LEU A 49 -7.41 6.97 -20.36
C LEU A 49 -6.34 5.88 -20.51
N THR A 50 -6.24 5.00 -19.52
CA THR A 50 -5.28 3.90 -19.55
C THR A 50 -6.00 2.58 -19.31
N ALA A 51 -5.68 1.56 -20.10
CA ALA A 51 -6.08 0.18 -19.85
C ALA A 51 -4.90 -0.74 -20.08
N MET A 52 -4.62 -1.63 -19.12
CA MET A 52 -3.47 -2.54 -19.15
C MET A 52 -3.89 -3.93 -18.69
N ALA A 53 -3.26 -4.95 -19.28
CA ALA A 53 -3.30 -6.33 -18.81
C ALA A 53 -1.88 -6.77 -18.47
N LEU A 54 -1.67 -7.22 -17.24
CA LEU A 54 -0.38 -7.61 -16.69
C LEU A 54 -0.44 -9.06 -16.24
N ASP A 55 0.68 -9.75 -16.36
CA ASP A 55 0.88 -11.04 -15.72
C ASP A 55 0.72 -10.89 -14.20
N ALA A 56 -0.07 -11.76 -13.59
CA ALA A 56 -0.35 -11.72 -12.17
C ALA A 56 0.70 -12.43 -11.32
N SER A 57 1.63 -13.20 -11.90
CA SER A 57 2.66 -13.98 -11.17
C SER A 57 3.64 -13.06 -10.43
N GLY A 58 4.07 -11.97 -11.06
CA GLY A 58 4.87 -10.93 -10.43
C GLY A 58 6.18 -11.42 -9.82
N THR A 59 6.84 -12.39 -10.44
CA THR A 59 8.13 -12.93 -10.00
C THR A 59 9.28 -12.08 -10.54
N PRO A 60 9.85 -11.15 -9.76
CA PRO A 60 10.85 -10.20 -10.26
C PRO A 60 12.18 -10.86 -10.65
N THR A 61 12.37 -12.12 -10.27
CA THR A 61 13.61 -12.89 -10.50
C THR A 61 13.52 -13.88 -11.64
N ASN A 62 12.32 -14.14 -12.18
CA ASN A 62 12.12 -15.04 -13.31
C ASN A 62 11.93 -14.22 -14.58
N SER A 63 12.84 -14.40 -15.54
CA SER A 63 12.77 -13.76 -16.87
C SER A 63 12.17 -14.72 -17.93
N ASP A 64 11.67 -15.89 -17.51
CA ASP A 64 11.10 -16.86 -18.43
C ASP A 64 9.69 -16.43 -18.85
N ILE A 65 9.55 -16.02 -20.09
CA ILE A 65 8.29 -15.61 -20.69
C ILE A 65 7.35 -16.80 -20.95
N SER A 66 7.87 -18.04 -20.89
CA SER A 66 7.06 -19.23 -21.13
C SER A 66 6.04 -19.49 -20.01
N GLU A 67 6.27 -18.97 -18.82
CA GLU A 67 5.35 -19.06 -17.67
C GLU A 67 4.49 -17.79 -17.49
N ALA A 68 4.60 -16.85 -18.44
CA ALA A 68 3.81 -15.61 -18.37
C ALA A 68 2.30 -15.93 -18.46
N PHE A 69 1.53 -15.34 -17.55
CA PHE A 69 0.07 -15.48 -17.41
C PHE A 69 -0.43 -16.86 -16.90
N ASP A 70 0.44 -17.78 -16.53
CA ASP A 70 0.04 -19.08 -15.99
C ASP A 70 -0.70 -18.95 -14.65
N ASP A 71 -0.27 -18.02 -13.79
CA ASP A 71 -0.91 -17.71 -12.50
C ASP A 71 -2.13 -16.79 -12.61
N GLY A 72 -2.43 -16.29 -13.80
CA GLY A 72 -3.57 -15.40 -14.07
C GLY A 72 -3.19 -14.03 -14.63
N VAL A 73 -4.18 -13.16 -14.70
CA VAL A 73 -4.09 -11.82 -15.29
C VAL A 73 -4.53 -10.77 -14.30
N THR A 74 -3.82 -9.65 -14.25
CA THR A 74 -4.26 -8.42 -13.57
C THR A 74 -4.62 -7.37 -14.62
N VAL A 75 -5.87 -6.93 -14.62
CA VAL A 75 -6.35 -5.86 -15.49
C VAL A 75 -6.44 -4.58 -14.70
N ILE A 76 -5.93 -3.49 -15.27
CA ILE A 76 -5.97 -2.14 -14.69
C ILE A 76 -6.66 -1.21 -15.69
N ALA A 77 -7.58 -0.40 -15.19
CA ALA A 77 -8.18 0.69 -15.96
C ALA A 77 -8.19 1.98 -15.14
N SER A 78 -7.80 3.09 -15.74
CA SER A 78 -7.83 4.40 -15.07
C SER A 78 -8.12 5.53 -16.03
N GLY A 79 -8.66 6.62 -15.48
CA GLY A 79 -8.89 7.87 -16.19
C GLY A 79 -8.37 9.05 -15.37
N GLN A 80 -7.66 9.95 -16.02
CA GLN A 80 -7.23 11.22 -15.45
C GLN A 80 -7.81 12.37 -16.27
N VAL A 81 -8.29 13.40 -15.59
CA VAL A 81 -8.86 14.60 -16.18
C VAL A 81 -8.20 15.83 -15.56
N ALA A 82 -7.61 16.67 -16.41
CA ALA A 82 -7.17 17.99 -16.00
C ALA A 82 -8.37 18.94 -15.86
N ILE A 83 -8.44 19.65 -14.76
CA ILE A 83 -9.49 20.61 -14.46
C ILE A 83 -8.90 21.98 -14.13
N LYS A 84 -9.66 23.04 -14.29
CA LYS A 84 -9.22 24.41 -13.97
C LYS A 84 -10.30 25.20 -13.25
N PRO A 85 -10.76 24.75 -12.06
CA PRO A 85 -11.71 25.52 -11.29
C PRO A 85 -11.09 26.88 -10.92
N PHE A 86 -11.85 27.94 -11.15
CA PHE A 86 -11.41 29.34 -10.93
C PHE A 86 -10.12 29.72 -11.70
N GLY A 87 -9.80 28.99 -12.82
CA GLY A 87 -8.59 29.20 -13.60
C GLY A 87 -7.31 28.58 -13.01
N LEU A 88 -7.41 27.88 -11.89
CA LEU A 88 -6.29 27.23 -11.19
C LEU A 88 -6.17 25.77 -11.63
N VAL A 89 -4.92 25.29 -11.79
CA VAL A 89 -4.64 23.92 -12.25
C VAL A 89 -5.05 22.90 -11.19
N GLY A 90 -5.68 21.82 -11.63
CA GLY A 90 -6.01 20.66 -10.83
C GLY A 90 -6.21 19.41 -11.70
N HIS A 91 -6.18 18.25 -11.08
CA HIS A 91 -6.39 16.96 -11.73
C HIS A 91 -7.32 16.08 -10.89
N GLN A 92 -8.11 15.27 -11.59
CA GLN A 92 -8.91 14.20 -11.00
C GLN A 92 -8.41 12.87 -11.58
N ASN A 93 -8.25 11.87 -10.77
CA ASN A 93 -7.84 10.54 -11.18
C ASN A 93 -8.73 9.49 -10.54
N VAL A 94 -9.25 8.56 -11.33
CA VAL A 94 -10.06 7.43 -10.86
C VAL A 94 -9.65 6.18 -11.61
N GLY A 95 -9.65 5.05 -10.93
CA GLY A 95 -9.36 3.79 -11.58
C GLY A 95 -9.61 2.60 -10.67
N GLY A 96 -9.35 1.44 -11.23
CA GLY A 96 -9.46 0.19 -10.52
C GLY A 96 -8.61 -0.89 -11.18
N LEU A 97 -8.44 -1.95 -10.44
CA LEU A 97 -7.81 -3.16 -10.92
C LEU A 97 -8.62 -4.39 -10.48
N TRP A 98 -8.49 -5.43 -11.26
CA TRP A 98 -9.02 -6.75 -10.97
C TRP A 98 -8.00 -7.81 -11.37
N SER A 99 -7.84 -8.83 -10.54
CA SER A 99 -6.93 -9.95 -10.81
C SER A 99 -7.63 -11.27 -10.52
N ASN A 100 -7.46 -12.25 -11.41
CA ASN A 100 -7.94 -13.62 -11.21
C ASN A 100 -6.87 -14.55 -10.62
N LYS A 101 -5.76 -14.01 -10.12
CA LYS A 101 -4.77 -14.80 -9.40
C LYS A 101 -5.38 -15.36 -8.12
N THR A 102 -5.31 -16.69 -7.96
CA THR A 102 -5.70 -17.34 -6.72
C THR A 102 -4.78 -16.93 -5.58
N ARG A 103 -5.34 -16.42 -4.50
CA ARG A 103 -4.64 -15.96 -3.29
C ARG A 103 -5.13 -16.71 -2.07
N ILE A 104 -4.31 -16.75 -1.02
CA ILE A 104 -4.77 -17.24 0.28
C ILE A 104 -5.78 -16.23 0.83
N SER A 105 -6.99 -16.71 1.17
CA SER A 105 -8.01 -15.90 1.82
C SER A 105 -7.54 -15.49 3.23
N LEU A 106 -7.83 -14.28 3.63
CA LEU A 106 -7.66 -13.83 5.02
C LEU A 106 -8.70 -14.45 5.96
N ILE A 107 -9.82 -14.93 5.39
CA ILE A 107 -10.89 -15.61 6.11
C ILE A 107 -10.51 -17.08 6.27
N GLN A 108 -9.81 -17.40 7.35
CA GLN A 108 -9.39 -18.74 7.70
C GLN A 108 -10.18 -19.27 8.90
N ASP A 109 -10.35 -20.59 8.98
CA ASP A 109 -10.87 -21.25 10.19
C ASP A 109 -9.82 -21.09 11.33
N PRO A 110 -10.15 -20.35 12.42
CA PRO A 110 -9.22 -20.13 13.51
C PRO A 110 -8.71 -21.42 14.16
N SER A 111 -9.55 -22.48 14.21
CA SER A 111 -9.18 -23.77 14.77
C SER A 111 -8.19 -24.50 13.88
N ASN A 112 -8.33 -24.38 12.56
CA ASN A 112 -7.39 -24.95 11.60
C ASN A 112 -6.04 -24.22 11.64
N VAL A 113 -6.05 -22.89 11.73
CA VAL A 113 -4.82 -22.08 11.87
C VAL A 113 -4.08 -22.43 13.17
N ALA A 114 -4.79 -22.51 14.30
CA ALA A 114 -4.21 -22.89 15.57
C ALA A 114 -3.61 -24.30 15.52
N ASN A 115 -4.30 -25.24 14.91
CA ASN A 115 -3.84 -26.62 14.74
C ASN A 115 -2.59 -26.69 13.86
N PHE A 116 -2.57 -25.94 12.75
CA PHE A 116 -1.39 -25.84 11.88
C PHE A 116 -0.17 -25.31 12.65
N LEU A 117 -0.29 -24.16 13.32
CA LEU A 117 0.80 -23.53 14.08
C LEU A 117 1.32 -24.41 15.23
N LEU A 118 0.40 -25.11 15.92
CA LEU A 118 0.80 -26.04 16.99
C LEU A 118 1.56 -27.25 16.45
N LYS A 119 1.11 -27.83 15.32
CA LYS A 119 1.80 -28.98 14.69
C LYS A 119 3.15 -28.59 14.10
N GLU A 120 3.28 -27.39 13.56
CA GLU A 120 4.56 -26.86 13.09
C GLU A 120 5.56 -26.67 14.25
N LYS A 121 5.11 -26.07 15.36
CA LYS A 121 5.96 -25.86 16.54
C LYS A 121 6.27 -27.15 17.30
N PHE A 122 5.34 -28.09 17.30
CA PHE A 122 5.45 -29.38 18.00
C PHE A 122 5.15 -30.52 17.03
N PRO A 123 6.11 -30.98 16.24
CA PRO A 123 5.92 -32.02 15.20
C PRO A 123 5.30 -33.32 15.71
N LEU A 124 5.49 -33.65 17.01
CA LEU A 124 4.87 -34.82 17.64
C LEU A 124 3.35 -34.76 17.66
N LEU A 125 2.74 -33.56 17.57
CA LEU A 125 1.28 -33.42 17.48
C LEU A 125 0.77 -33.77 16.08
N GLY A 126 1.63 -33.76 15.08
CA GLY A 126 1.32 -34.18 13.69
C GLY A 126 1.21 -35.70 13.53
N ASN A 127 1.97 -36.44 14.35
CA ASN A 127 1.97 -37.91 14.40
C ASN A 127 2.15 -38.38 15.84
N PRO A 128 1.11 -38.22 16.70
CA PRO A 128 1.19 -38.59 18.10
C PRO A 128 1.27 -40.10 18.24
N GLY A 129 2.16 -40.57 19.11
CA GLY A 129 2.17 -41.98 19.49
C GLY A 129 0.93 -42.34 20.33
N PRO A 130 0.65 -43.65 20.56
CA PRO A 130 -0.60 -44.14 21.15
C PRO A 130 -0.95 -43.53 22.54
N ILE A 131 0.04 -43.18 23.33
CA ILE A 131 -0.15 -42.55 24.65
C ILE A 131 -0.61 -41.11 24.50
N LEU A 132 0.07 -40.33 23.67
CA LEU A 132 -0.25 -38.92 23.43
C LEU A 132 -1.59 -38.78 22.70
N GLU A 133 -1.87 -39.66 21.75
CA GLU A 133 -3.16 -39.71 21.04
C GLU A 133 -4.34 -39.85 22.03
N ARG A 134 -4.25 -40.79 22.95
CA ARG A 134 -5.29 -41.03 23.99
C ARG A 134 -5.46 -39.84 24.94
N ILE A 135 -4.38 -39.13 25.24
CA ILE A 135 -4.44 -37.89 26.04
C ILE A 135 -5.13 -36.79 25.23
N LEU A 136 -4.76 -36.63 23.97
CA LEU A 136 -5.36 -35.61 23.09
C LEU A 136 -6.82 -35.88 22.81
N GLU A 137 -7.24 -37.15 22.60
CA GLU A 137 -8.66 -37.54 22.45
C GLU A 137 -9.50 -37.05 23.64
N ARG A 138 -8.95 -37.14 24.84
CA ARG A 138 -9.66 -36.78 26.06
C ARG A 138 -9.70 -35.28 26.37
N PHE A 139 -8.59 -34.58 26.15
CA PHE A 139 -8.41 -33.20 26.60
C PHE A 139 -8.39 -32.16 25.48
N ALA A 140 -8.05 -32.55 24.25
CA ALA A 140 -7.90 -31.65 23.12
C ALA A 140 -8.15 -32.37 21.79
N PRO A 141 -9.33 -32.97 21.57
CA PRO A 141 -9.59 -33.79 20.37
C PRO A 141 -9.43 -33.00 19.05
N GLY A 142 -9.60 -31.69 19.08
CA GLY A 142 -9.38 -30.83 17.92
C GLY A 142 -7.95 -30.86 17.35
N LEU A 143 -6.95 -31.18 18.18
CA LEU A 143 -5.55 -31.29 17.75
C LEU A 143 -5.27 -32.58 16.96
N LEU A 144 -6.12 -33.58 17.04
CA LEU A 144 -6.03 -34.80 16.25
C LEU A 144 -6.55 -34.60 14.82
N ASN A 145 -7.36 -33.56 14.60
CA ASN A 145 -7.88 -33.30 13.26
C ASN A 145 -6.73 -33.02 12.27
N PRO A 146 -6.82 -33.53 11.05
CA PRO A 146 -5.87 -33.17 10.00
C PRO A 146 -5.94 -31.67 9.72
N VAL A 147 -4.80 -31.06 9.43
CA VAL A 147 -4.74 -29.69 8.96
C VAL A 147 -5.37 -29.63 7.57
N ARG A 148 -6.41 -28.82 7.40
CA ARG A 148 -7.05 -28.61 6.10
C ARG A 148 -6.24 -27.61 5.28
N PRO A 149 -6.32 -27.68 3.94
CA PRO A 149 -5.78 -26.63 3.08
C PRO A 149 -6.34 -25.26 3.48
N ALA A 150 -5.53 -24.23 3.33
CA ALA A 150 -5.98 -22.85 3.55
C ALA A 150 -7.10 -22.48 2.57
N ASN A 151 -8.07 -21.71 3.03
CA ASN A 151 -9.09 -21.13 2.16
C ASN A 151 -8.43 -20.22 1.15
N LYS A 152 -8.95 -20.20 -0.06
CA LYS A 152 -8.43 -19.41 -1.18
C LYS A 152 -9.53 -18.52 -1.75
N GLU A 153 -9.11 -17.39 -2.31
CA GLU A 153 -9.91 -16.49 -3.11
C GLU A 153 -9.41 -16.54 -4.56
N ASP A 154 -10.32 -16.72 -5.51
CA ASP A 154 -9.98 -16.88 -6.93
C ASP A 154 -9.88 -15.54 -7.66
N SER A 155 -10.16 -14.45 -6.99
CA SER A 155 -10.03 -13.11 -7.54
C SER A 155 -9.82 -12.09 -6.44
N THR A 156 -9.29 -10.94 -6.82
CA THR A 156 -9.18 -9.75 -5.96
C THR A 156 -9.39 -8.50 -6.78
N TRP A 157 -9.85 -7.44 -6.13
CA TRP A 157 -10.05 -6.16 -6.78
C TRP A 157 -9.56 -5.00 -5.90
N ALA A 158 -9.26 -3.89 -6.54
CA ALA A 158 -9.05 -2.62 -5.87
C ALA A 158 -9.60 -1.48 -6.71
N VAL A 159 -10.03 -0.42 -6.04
CA VAL A 159 -10.41 0.85 -6.66
C VAL A 159 -9.66 1.99 -5.99
N PHE A 160 -9.42 3.06 -6.74
CA PHE A 160 -8.78 4.24 -6.21
C PHE A 160 -9.37 5.51 -6.85
N TYR A 161 -9.28 6.59 -6.08
CA TYR A 161 -9.59 7.93 -6.50
C TYR A 161 -8.56 8.89 -5.93
N GLY A 162 -8.19 9.89 -6.70
CA GLY A 162 -7.30 10.94 -6.24
C GLY A 162 -7.60 12.26 -6.91
N PHE A 163 -7.28 13.33 -6.26
CA PHE A 163 -7.24 14.64 -6.89
C PHE A 163 -6.08 15.48 -6.34
N ASP A 164 -5.64 16.42 -7.13
CA ASP A 164 -4.85 17.55 -6.71
C ASP A 164 -5.45 18.85 -7.24
N GLN A 165 -5.29 19.93 -6.47
CA GLN A 165 -5.85 21.22 -6.84
C GLN A 165 -5.03 22.36 -6.24
N TYR A 166 -4.53 23.23 -7.11
CA TYR A 166 -4.00 24.51 -6.65
C TYR A 166 -5.14 25.39 -6.15
N PHE A 167 -4.94 26.06 -5.03
CA PHE A 167 -5.82 27.13 -4.55
C PHE A 167 -5.16 28.51 -4.62
N TRP A 168 -3.86 28.55 -4.94
CA TRP A 168 -3.13 29.76 -5.29
C TRP A 168 -2.03 29.46 -6.29
N GLN A 169 -1.95 30.26 -7.34
CA GLN A 169 -0.87 30.25 -8.33
C GLN A 169 -0.49 31.69 -8.69
N PRO A 170 0.80 32.01 -8.84
CA PRO A 170 1.20 33.33 -9.33
C PRO A 170 0.83 33.48 -10.80
N ALA A 171 0.46 34.70 -11.20
CA ALA A 171 0.12 34.99 -12.58
C ALA A 171 1.28 34.63 -13.53
N GLY A 172 0.97 33.93 -14.61
CA GLY A 172 1.93 33.58 -15.66
C GLY A 172 2.86 32.39 -15.36
N ASP A 173 2.69 31.72 -14.21
CA ASP A 173 3.50 30.53 -13.89
C ASP A 173 2.63 29.39 -13.30
N PRO A 174 2.03 28.55 -14.17
CA PRO A 174 1.08 27.51 -13.74
C PRO A 174 1.76 26.34 -13.00
N LYS A 175 3.08 26.27 -12.95
CA LYS A 175 3.83 25.20 -12.25
C LYS A 175 4.16 25.58 -10.81
N ARG A 176 3.88 26.82 -10.41
CA ARG A 176 4.15 27.34 -9.08
C ARG A 176 2.84 27.61 -8.35
N GLY A 177 2.86 27.38 -7.05
CA GLY A 177 1.70 27.68 -6.24
C GLY A 177 1.58 26.81 -5.01
N ILE A 178 0.49 26.98 -4.31
CA ILE A 178 0.10 26.20 -3.14
C ILE A 178 -1.22 25.50 -3.45
N GLY A 179 -1.33 24.25 -3.09
CA GLY A 179 -2.51 23.45 -3.32
C GLY A 179 -2.61 22.29 -2.35
N MET A 180 -3.59 21.45 -2.59
CA MET A 180 -3.89 20.27 -1.79
C MET A 180 -4.02 19.04 -2.67
N PHE A 181 -3.90 17.89 -2.03
CA PHE A 181 -4.20 16.61 -2.66
C PHE A 181 -5.04 15.75 -1.71
N PHE A 182 -5.73 14.80 -2.30
CA PHE A 182 -6.43 13.73 -1.60
C PHE A 182 -6.30 12.46 -2.43
N ASN A 183 -6.04 11.33 -1.75
CA ASN A 183 -6.05 10.00 -2.32
C ASN A 183 -6.91 9.08 -1.47
N PHE A 184 -7.64 8.19 -2.13
CA PHE A 184 -8.45 7.15 -1.53
C PHE A 184 -8.19 5.84 -2.27
N GLY A 185 -8.13 4.73 -1.54
CA GLY A 185 -8.09 3.40 -2.10
C GLY A 185 -8.95 2.44 -1.28
N ALA A 186 -9.54 1.46 -1.96
CA ALA A 186 -10.29 0.38 -1.34
C ALA A 186 -10.03 -0.94 -2.06
N THR A 187 -10.05 -2.05 -1.32
CA THR A 187 -9.90 -3.40 -1.85
C THR A 187 -11.00 -4.31 -1.32
N ASP A 188 -11.04 -5.57 -1.79
CA ASP A 188 -11.95 -6.59 -1.29
C ASP A 188 -11.82 -6.86 0.22
N GLY A 189 -10.61 -6.74 0.77
CA GLY A 189 -10.32 -7.03 2.17
C GLY A 189 -10.37 -8.52 2.55
N ASP A 190 -10.61 -9.41 1.61
CA ASP A 190 -10.67 -10.86 1.82
C ASP A 190 -9.38 -11.55 1.37
N ALA A 191 -8.79 -11.07 0.29
CA ALA A 191 -7.48 -11.49 -0.21
C ALA A 191 -6.37 -10.44 0.01
N ASN A 192 -6.75 -9.19 0.34
CA ASN A 192 -5.83 -8.10 0.59
C ASN A 192 -5.89 -7.65 2.05
N PRO A 193 -4.75 -7.59 2.76
CA PRO A 193 -4.72 -7.14 4.16
C PRO A 193 -5.08 -5.67 4.36
N VAL A 194 -4.92 -4.81 3.36
CA VAL A 194 -5.37 -3.41 3.40
C VAL A 194 -6.78 -3.32 2.84
N LYS A 195 -7.73 -2.86 3.63
CA LYS A 195 -9.12 -2.67 3.20
C LYS A 195 -9.38 -1.27 2.65
N TYR A 196 -8.88 -0.26 3.33
CA TYR A 196 -9.00 1.13 2.91
C TYR A 196 -7.68 1.90 3.12
N SER A 197 -7.44 2.88 2.28
CA SER A 197 -6.37 3.85 2.45
C SER A 197 -6.88 5.26 2.16
N TYR A 198 -6.42 6.22 2.95
CA TYR A 198 -6.74 7.64 2.81
C TYR A 198 -5.45 8.44 2.93
N ALA A 199 -5.30 9.45 2.10
CA ALA A 199 -4.23 10.42 2.25
C ALA A 199 -4.73 11.81 1.87
N VAL A 200 -4.35 12.80 2.65
CA VAL A 200 -4.67 14.20 2.39
C VAL A 200 -3.48 15.06 2.79
N GLY A 201 -3.23 16.10 2.02
CA GLY A 201 -2.15 17.02 2.37
C GLY A 201 -2.19 18.31 1.59
N VAL A 202 -1.28 19.19 1.98
CA VAL A 202 -1.01 20.48 1.34
C VAL A 202 0.42 20.47 0.84
N GLY A 203 0.64 21.04 -0.33
CA GLY A 203 1.97 21.17 -0.92
C GLY A 203 2.18 22.54 -1.55
N GLY A 204 3.43 22.89 -1.73
CA GLY A 204 3.83 24.10 -2.40
C GLY A 204 5.01 23.89 -3.34
N ASN A 205 4.89 24.41 -4.54
CA ASN A 205 5.91 24.35 -5.59
C ASN A 205 6.43 25.76 -5.89
N GLY A 206 7.73 26.03 -5.68
CA GLY A 206 8.39 27.27 -6.04
C GLY A 206 7.90 28.53 -5.34
N VAL A 207 7.29 28.41 -4.16
CA VAL A 207 6.68 29.54 -3.45
C VAL A 207 7.62 30.29 -2.52
N VAL A 208 8.75 29.68 -2.16
CA VAL A 208 9.75 30.35 -1.31
C VAL A 208 10.50 31.40 -2.13
N PRO A 209 10.61 32.67 -1.67
CA PRO A 209 11.33 33.70 -2.38
C PRO A 209 12.76 33.31 -2.71
N GLY A 210 13.18 33.50 -3.96
CA GLY A 210 14.51 33.11 -4.47
C GLY A 210 14.70 31.60 -4.74
N ARG A 211 13.72 30.76 -4.40
CA ARG A 211 13.79 29.28 -4.44
C ARG A 211 12.67 28.67 -5.32
N LYS A 212 12.61 29.09 -6.59
CA LYS A 212 11.54 28.71 -7.54
C LYS A 212 11.48 27.23 -7.88
N SER A 213 12.54 26.48 -7.63
CA SER A 213 12.63 25.05 -7.94
C SER A 213 12.42 24.15 -6.71
N ASP A 214 12.22 24.73 -5.54
CA ASP A 214 11.98 23.99 -4.32
C ASP A 214 10.52 23.61 -4.20
N ASN A 215 10.26 22.52 -3.48
CA ASN A 215 8.91 22.12 -3.10
C ASN A 215 8.88 21.59 -1.67
N PHE A 216 7.71 21.67 -1.07
CA PHE A 216 7.46 21.15 0.28
C PHE A 216 6.06 20.57 0.36
N GLY A 217 5.83 19.78 1.39
CA GLY A 217 4.50 19.28 1.70
C GLY A 217 4.36 18.85 3.14
N VAL A 218 3.10 18.85 3.59
CA VAL A 218 2.64 18.25 4.84
C VAL A 218 1.42 17.41 4.51
N GLY A 219 1.41 16.17 4.95
CA GLY A 219 0.32 15.25 4.68
C GLY A 219 0.05 14.32 5.85
N TRP A 220 -1.16 13.80 5.88
CA TRP A 220 -1.61 12.73 6.76
C TRP A 220 -2.16 11.59 5.93
N ALA A 221 -1.81 10.38 6.31
CA ALA A 221 -2.35 9.16 5.71
C ALA A 221 -2.87 8.21 6.78
N ARG A 222 -3.92 7.48 6.42
CA ARG A 222 -4.44 6.35 7.19
C ARG A 222 -4.55 5.12 6.32
N THR A 223 -3.98 4.03 6.79
CA THR A 223 -4.17 2.68 6.26
C THR A 223 -5.03 1.89 7.22
N GLN A 224 -6.18 1.42 6.78
CA GLN A 224 -7.07 0.56 7.55
C GLN A 224 -6.92 -0.87 7.06
N PHE A 225 -6.48 -1.75 7.95
CA PHE A 225 -6.33 -3.16 7.64
C PHE A 225 -7.65 -3.90 7.71
N SER A 226 -7.73 -5.02 6.98
CA SER A 226 -8.91 -5.87 6.95
C SER A 226 -9.20 -6.48 8.31
N ASP A 227 -10.47 -6.51 8.71
CA ASP A 227 -10.93 -7.20 9.92
C ASP A 227 -10.77 -8.72 9.81
N ASN A 228 -10.65 -9.24 8.59
CA ASN A 228 -10.42 -10.65 8.31
C ASN A 228 -8.97 -11.08 8.52
N PHE A 229 -8.05 -10.12 8.67
CA PHE A 229 -6.64 -10.42 8.91
C PHE A 229 -6.41 -10.90 10.34
N VAL A 230 -6.21 -12.20 10.49
CA VAL A 230 -5.94 -12.92 11.75
C VAL A 230 -6.91 -12.55 12.90
N PRO A 231 -8.26 -12.75 12.75
CA PRO A 231 -9.27 -12.30 13.72
C PRO A 231 -9.03 -12.84 15.13
N LEU A 232 -8.60 -14.10 15.23
CA LEU A 232 -8.34 -14.76 16.52
C LEU A 232 -7.23 -14.08 17.32
N LEU A 233 -6.14 -13.71 16.67
CA LEU A 233 -5.01 -13.02 17.31
C LEU A 233 -5.42 -11.62 17.75
N ARG A 234 -6.22 -10.94 16.94
CA ARG A 234 -6.76 -9.62 17.24
C ARG A 234 -7.68 -9.63 18.45
N GLN A 235 -8.62 -10.56 18.49
CA GLN A 235 -9.64 -10.63 19.57
C GLN A 235 -9.05 -11.11 20.91
N ARG A 236 -8.15 -12.09 20.90
CA ARG A 236 -7.65 -12.72 22.11
C ARG A 236 -6.41 -12.07 22.71
N PHE A 237 -5.53 -11.55 21.87
CA PHE A 237 -4.20 -11.10 22.28
C PHE A 237 -3.94 -9.63 21.96
N ASN A 238 -4.89 -8.94 21.33
CA ASN A 238 -4.67 -7.63 20.73
C ASN A 238 -3.41 -7.61 19.84
N LEU A 239 -3.12 -8.75 19.22
CA LEU A 239 -2.11 -8.94 18.20
C LEU A 239 -2.77 -8.78 16.84
N GLY A 240 -2.07 -8.15 15.92
CA GLY A 240 -2.54 -7.97 14.57
C GLY A 240 -2.51 -6.51 14.16
N LEU A 241 -2.94 -6.30 12.94
CA LEU A 241 -3.00 -4.98 12.33
C LEU A 241 -4.39 -4.38 12.54
N ASP A 242 -4.44 -3.09 12.90
CA ASP A 242 -5.69 -2.35 12.98
C ASP A 242 -5.66 -1.22 11.95
N LYS A 243 -5.34 -0.02 12.36
CA LYS A 243 -5.16 1.14 11.51
C LYS A 243 -3.78 1.72 11.75
N GLU A 244 -3.17 2.19 10.71
CA GLU A 244 -1.91 2.91 10.75
C GLU A 244 -2.18 4.36 10.36
N ASP A 245 -1.72 5.30 11.16
CA ASP A 245 -1.77 6.73 10.90
C ASP A 245 -0.35 7.25 10.74
N ALA A 246 -0.10 8.02 9.71
CA ALA A 246 1.18 8.68 9.52
C ALA A 246 0.98 10.16 9.18
N VAL A 247 1.80 11.00 9.76
CA VAL A 247 1.97 12.41 9.36
C VAL A 247 3.38 12.54 8.84
N GLU A 248 3.54 13.13 7.67
CA GLU A 248 4.84 13.44 7.09
C GLU A 248 4.91 14.91 6.70
N MET A 249 6.06 15.52 6.94
CA MET A 249 6.43 16.81 6.40
C MET A 249 7.78 16.73 5.72
N PHE A 250 7.90 17.35 4.55
CA PHE A 250 9.17 17.41 3.85
C PHE A 250 9.44 18.81 3.27
N TYR A 251 10.72 19.09 3.09
CA TYR A 251 11.21 20.22 2.29
C TYR A 251 12.28 19.71 1.33
N ASN A 252 12.05 19.87 0.02
CA ASN A 252 12.97 19.44 -1.04
C ASN A 252 13.62 20.67 -1.68
N ALA A 253 14.89 20.87 -1.42
CA ALA A 253 15.71 21.95 -1.92
C ALA A 253 16.41 21.55 -3.22
N ALA A 254 16.21 22.32 -4.29
CA ALA A 254 17.03 22.23 -5.49
C ALA A 254 18.35 22.97 -5.24
N ILE A 255 19.43 22.21 -4.99
CA ILE A 255 20.77 22.77 -4.72
C ILE A 255 21.43 23.21 -6.04
N THR A 256 21.30 22.35 -7.07
CA THR A 256 21.72 22.64 -8.44
C THR A 256 20.64 22.14 -9.42
N GLN A 257 20.88 22.28 -10.71
CA GLN A 257 19.98 21.70 -11.74
C GLN A 257 19.96 20.16 -11.73
N TRP A 258 21.00 19.53 -11.21
CA TRP A 258 21.18 18.08 -11.18
C TRP A 258 21.15 17.48 -9.77
N LEU A 259 21.17 18.29 -8.70
CA LEU A 259 21.21 17.86 -7.30
C LEU A 259 20.02 18.44 -6.51
N ARG A 260 19.26 17.56 -5.89
CA ARG A 260 18.22 17.91 -4.92
C ARG A 260 18.49 17.24 -3.58
N MET A 261 18.12 17.92 -2.50
CA MET A 261 18.17 17.38 -1.14
C MET A 261 16.81 17.59 -0.46
N SER A 262 16.28 16.55 0.16
CA SER A 262 15.07 16.64 0.97
C SER A 262 15.41 16.41 2.44
N LEU A 263 14.83 17.22 3.29
CA LEU A 263 14.65 16.95 4.71
C LEU A 263 13.25 16.40 4.91
N ASP A 264 13.11 15.39 5.73
CA ASP A 264 11.87 14.67 5.96
C ASP A 264 11.69 14.36 7.43
N LEU A 265 10.46 14.51 7.92
CA LEU A 265 10.07 14.13 9.27
C LEU A 265 8.74 13.38 9.20
N GLN A 266 8.73 12.17 9.75
CA GLN A 266 7.54 11.33 9.82
C GLN A 266 7.20 11.01 11.27
N VAL A 267 5.91 11.03 11.59
CA VAL A 267 5.36 10.53 12.86
C VAL A 267 4.36 9.44 12.50
N ILE A 268 4.66 8.19 12.89
CA ILE A 268 3.93 7.00 12.48
C ILE A 268 3.35 6.33 13.71
N ASN A 269 2.03 6.27 13.81
CA ASN A 269 1.32 5.41 14.74
C ASN A 269 1.00 4.11 14.01
N THR A 270 1.86 3.11 14.21
CA THR A 270 1.83 1.87 13.44
C THR A 270 0.55 1.06 13.65
N GLY A 271 0.09 0.40 12.59
CA GLY A 271 -1.01 -0.56 12.65
C GLY A 271 -0.71 -1.80 13.48
N LEU A 272 0.57 -2.13 13.68
CA LEU A 272 0.99 -3.24 14.54
C LEU A 272 0.88 -2.83 16.01
N GLN A 273 -0.08 -3.42 16.72
CA GLN A 273 -0.37 -3.04 18.11
C GLN A 273 0.61 -3.62 19.13
N LYS A 274 1.13 -4.81 18.87
CA LYS A 274 2.06 -5.50 19.76
C LYS A 274 3.13 -6.25 19.00
N THR A 275 4.31 -6.34 19.58
CA THR A 275 5.43 -7.17 19.13
C THR A 275 5.93 -8.06 20.27
N LEU A 276 6.75 -9.06 19.92
CA LEU A 276 7.45 -9.84 20.94
C LEU A 276 8.50 -8.96 21.61
N SER A 277 8.63 -9.08 22.95
CA SER A 277 9.72 -8.46 23.69
C SER A 277 11.07 -9.07 23.30
N ASP A 278 12.16 -8.38 23.61
CA ASP A 278 13.51 -8.81 23.25
C ASP A 278 13.87 -10.20 23.83
N ASP A 279 13.32 -10.55 25.00
CA ASP A 279 13.45 -11.87 25.64
C ASP A 279 12.50 -12.93 25.03
N ARG A 280 11.62 -12.54 24.08
CA ARG A 280 10.61 -13.38 23.43
C ARG A 280 9.60 -14.06 24.36
N ASN A 281 9.53 -13.65 25.62
CA ASN A 281 8.68 -14.28 26.63
C ASN A 281 7.39 -13.51 26.89
N SER A 282 7.29 -12.25 26.44
CA SER A 282 6.14 -11.39 26.65
C SER A 282 5.80 -10.58 25.38
N LEU A 283 4.62 -9.97 25.39
CA LEU A 283 4.18 -9.05 24.34
C LEU A 283 4.35 -7.61 24.81
N LYS A 284 5.05 -6.83 24.01
CA LYS A 284 5.27 -5.39 24.22
C LYS A 284 4.38 -4.59 23.26
N GLY A 285 3.77 -3.51 23.75
CA GLY A 285 3.11 -2.52 22.90
C GLY A 285 4.10 -1.88 21.94
N VAL A 286 3.64 -1.53 20.75
CA VAL A 286 4.43 -0.77 19.78
C VAL A 286 4.05 0.71 19.92
N ASP A 287 5.04 1.53 20.23
CA ASP A 287 4.88 2.97 20.42
C ASP A 287 4.90 3.69 19.06
N THR A 288 4.42 4.93 19.08
CA THR A 288 4.54 5.85 17.93
C THR A 288 6.01 6.06 17.57
N ALA A 289 6.33 5.87 16.30
CA ALA A 289 7.66 6.09 15.76
C ALA A 289 7.80 7.53 15.24
N VAL A 290 8.95 8.16 15.52
CA VAL A 290 9.35 9.43 14.91
C VAL A 290 10.58 9.17 14.07
N VAL A 291 10.50 9.46 12.78
CA VAL A 291 11.57 9.18 11.80
C VAL A 291 12.01 10.50 11.17
N GLY A 292 13.28 10.83 11.32
CA GLY A 292 13.93 11.91 10.57
C GLY A 292 14.74 11.35 9.41
N GLY A 293 14.58 11.94 8.23
CA GLY A 293 15.22 11.48 7.00
C GLY A 293 15.91 12.58 6.22
N VAL A 294 16.96 12.21 5.51
CA VAL A 294 17.60 13.03 4.48
C VAL A 294 17.66 12.21 3.20
N ARG A 295 17.11 12.73 2.12
CA ARG A 295 17.17 12.10 0.80
C ARG A 295 17.99 12.99 -0.14
N MET A 296 18.84 12.38 -0.92
CA MET A 296 19.58 13.03 -2.00
C MET A 296 19.18 12.42 -3.34
N TYR A 297 18.85 13.27 -4.29
CA TYR A 297 18.52 12.86 -5.66
C TYR A 297 19.46 13.53 -6.64
N ILE A 298 20.16 12.71 -7.43
CA ILE A 298 21.11 13.16 -8.46
C ILE A 298 20.54 12.76 -9.82
N ARG A 299 20.47 13.73 -10.73
CA ARG A 299 20.03 13.52 -12.11
C ARG A 299 21.26 13.65 -13.02
N PHE A 300 21.59 12.61 -13.71
CA PHE A 300 22.66 12.55 -14.72
C PHE A 300 22.13 12.98 -16.08
#